data_494ea4a626467c877fc0bb1ab66206f1
#
_entry.id   494ea4a626467c877fc0bb1ab66206f1
#
_cell.length_a   1.000
_cell.length_b   1.000
_cell.length_c   1.000
_cell.angle_alpha   90.00
_cell.angle_beta   90.00
_cell.angle_gamma   90.00
#
_symmetry.space_group_name_H-M   'P 1'
#
loop_
_entity.id
_entity.type
_entity.pdbx_description
1 polymer ?
#
loop_
_entity_poly.entity_id
_entity_poly.type
_entity_poly.pdbx_seq_one_letter_code
_entity_poly.pdbx_strand_id
1 'polypeptide(L)'
;MLSHRVRALVLATTTIAVSLTTLGQGRPDQAALIAAQQKAMVPLAFLDGVWKGTAWTTLPSGEKHTVTQTERVGPFLDGSVKVIEGRGYGADGKLTFNAFGTISYNPATHAYTLHSYAMGNAGDFVLTPAADGVAWEIPAGPMTIRYTAVIKDGAWREVGDRILSGKESVRFFEMNLKRVGDTNWPAAGAVGPN
;
A
#
# COMPACT_ATOMS: atom_id res chain seq x y z
N MET A 1 -12.64 -17.88 92.47
CA MET A 1 -13.09 -18.77 91.40
C MET A 1 -13.66 -17.95 90.24
N LEU A 2 -12.84 -17.62 89.26
CA LEU A 2 -13.28 -16.90 88.07
C LEU A 2 -13.29 -17.88 86.92
N SER A 3 -14.45 -18.07 86.28
CA SER A 3 -14.61 -18.89 85.08
C SER A 3 -14.45 -18.02 83.88
N HIS A 4 -13.44 -18.31 83.08
CA HIS A 4 -13.22 -17.66 81.78
C HIS A 4 -14.03 -18.40 80.72
N ARG A 5 -14.99 -17.66 80.10
CA ARG A 5 -15.73 -18.16 78.93
C ARG A 5 -14.95 -17.66 77.68
N VAL A 6 -14.36 -18.61 76.99
CA VAL A 6 -13.75 -18.35 75.66
C VAL A 6 -14.87 -18.33 74.61
N ARG A 7 -15.06 -17.20 73.95
CA ARG A 7 -15.94 -17.10 72.78
C ARG A 7 -15.13 -17.40 71.50
N ALA A 8 -15.47 -18.50 70.85
CA ALA A 8 -14.89 -18.80 69.55
C ALA A 8 -15.54 -17.89 68.47
N LEU A 9 -14.70 -17.11 67.78
CA LEU A 9 -15.09 -16.30 66.64
C LEU A 9 -14.96 -17.18 65.38
N VAL A 10 -16.07 -17.53 64.75
CA VAL A 10 -16.08 -18.25 63.48
C VAL A 10 -15.96 -17.19 62.34
N LEU A 11 -14.79 -17.12 61.72
CA LEU A 11 -14.60 -16.33 60.53
C LEU A 11 -15.13 -17.12 59.30
N ALA A 12 -16.25 -16.66 58.71
CA ALA A 12 -16.74 -17.19 57.45
C ALA A 12 -15.98 -16.53 56.30
N THR A 13 -15.05 -17.26 55.67
CA THR A 13 -14.36 -16.83 54.44
C THR A 13 -15.26 -17.10 53.24
N THR A 14 -15.87 -16.04 52.73
CA THR A 14 -16.61 -16.06 51.46
C THR A 14 -15.61 -16.03 50.31
N THR A 15 -15.40 -17.17 49.65
CA THR A 15 -14.58 -17.28 48.44
C THR A 15 -15.40 -16.82 47.27
N ILE A 16 -15.14 -15.61 46.76
CA ILE A 16 -15.69 -15.09 45.49
C ILE A 16 -14.92 -15.77 44.35
N ALA A 17 -15.54 -16.76 43.71
CA ALA A 17 -15.03 -17.32 42.46
C ALA A 17 -15.25 -16.32 41.33
N VAL A 18 -14.22 -15.58 40.98
CA VAL A 18 -14.21 -14.77 39.77
C VAL A 18 -14.04 -15.71 38.57
N SER A 19 -15.11 -16.01 37.88
CA SER A 19 -15.06 -16.72 36.59
C SER A 19 -14.45 -15.81 35.56
N LEU A 20 -13.14 -15.96 35.28
CA LEU A 20 -12.50 -15.39 34.10
C LEU A 20 -13.06 -16.12 32.87
N THR A 21 -14.09 -15.54 32.24
CA THR A 21 -14.44 -15.86 30.87
C THR A 21 -13.32 -15.34 30.01
N THR A 22 -12.35 -16.19 29.68
CA THR A 22 -11.42 -15.96 28.55
C THR A 22 -12.30 -15.92 27.30
N LEU A 23 -12.60 -14.71 26.84
CA LEU A 23 -13.06 -14.50 25.46
C LEU A 23 -11.92 -15.00 24.58
N GLY A 24 -12.00 -16.24 24.14
CA GLY A 24 -11.14 -16.76 23.09
C GLY A 24 -11.35 -15.86 21.89
N GLN A 25 -10.39 -14.98 21.62
CA GLN A 25 -10.34 -14.30 20.33
C GLN A 25 -10.16 -15.40 19.29
N GLY A 26 -11.27 -15.80 18.67
CA GLY A 26 -11.27 -16.79 17.61
C GLY A 26 -10.26 -16.31 16.55
N ARG A 27 -9.44 -17.24 16.07
CA ARG A 27 -8.51 -16.96 14.96
C ARG A 27 -9.33 -16.34 13.83
N PRO A 28 -8.89 -15.21 13.23
CA PRO A 28 -9.63 -14.59 12.15
C PRO A 28 -9.92 -15.62 11.05
N ASP A 29 -11.12 -15.60 10.50
CA ASP A 29 -11.49 -16.45 9.36
C ASP A 29 -10.64 -16.03 8.16
N GLN A 30 -9.69 -16.89 7.78
CA GLN A 30 -8.76 -16.63 6.68
C GLN A 30 -9.50 -16.44 5.35
N ALA A 31 -10.56 -17.22 5.11
CA ALA A 31 -11.35 -17.09 3.88
C ALA A 31 -12.04 -15.71 3.81
N ALA A 32 -12.60 -15.25 4.94
CA ALA A 32 -13.19 -13.91 5.01
C ALA A 32 -12.17 -12.79 4.81
N LEU A 33 -10.94 -12.95 5.35
CA LEU A 33 -9.87 -11.97 5.13
C LEU A 33 -9.45 -11.91 3.66
N ILE A 34 -9.25 -13.05 3.01
CA ILE A 34 -8.91 -13.13 1.58
C ILE A 34 -10.02 -12.49 0.74
N ALA A 35 -11.29 -12.85 0.99
CA ALA A 35 -12.42 -12.28 0.26
C ALA A 35 -12.52 -10.75 0.42
N ALA A 36 -12.24 -10.23 1.63
CA ALA A 36 -12.22 -8.80 1.87
C ALA A 36 -11.09 -8.09 1.10
N GLN A 37 -9.89 -8.69 1.03
CA GLN A 37 -8.77 -8.17 0.25
C GLN A 37 -9.08 -8.18 -1.25
N GLN A 38 -9.58 -9.29 -1.79
CA GLN A 38 -9.99 -9.40 -3.19
C GLN A 38 -11.03 -8.33 -3.55
N LYS A 39 -12.07 -8.19 -2.73
CA LYS A 39 -13.11 -7.16 -2.92
C LYS A 39 -12.51 -5.74 -2.92
N ALA A 40 -11.56 -5.46 -2.05
CA ALA A 40 -10.91 -4.16 -1.97
C ALA A 40 -10.04 -3.86 -3.20
N MET A 41 -9.49 -4.87 -3.89
CA MET A 41 -8.70 -4.67 -5.12
C MET A 41 -9.54 -4.41 -6.37
N VAL A 42 -10.83 -4.77 -6.39
CA VAL A 42 -11.71 -4.58 -7.55
C VAL A 42 -11.77 -3.11 -8.01
N PRO A 43 -11.97 -2.11 -7.13
CA PRO A 43 -11.98 -0.71 -7.55
C PRO A 43 -10.67 -0.20 -8.14
N LEU A 44 -9.56 -0.93 -7.97
CA LEU A 44 -8.24 -0.57 -8.51
C LEU A 44 -7.95 -1.29 -9.85
N ALA A 45 -8.92 -1.96 -10.47
CA ALA A 45 -8.73 -2.69 -11.72
C ALA A 45 -8.33 -1.78 -12.91
N PHE A 46 -8.62 -0.47 -12.84
CA PHE A 46 -8.19 0.50 -13.85
C PHE A 46 -6.67 0.64 -13.97
N LEU A 47 -5.90 0.21 -12.96
CA LEU A 47 -4.43 0.17 -13.00
C LEU A 47 -3.89 -0.97 -13.88
N ASP A 48 -4.65 -2.08 -14.02
CA ASP A 48 -4.15 -3.31 -14.63
C ASP A 48 -3.85 -3.12 -16.12
N GLY A 49 -2.70 -3.61 -16.55
CA GLY A 49 -2.28 -3.55 -17.94
C GLY A 49 -0.80 -3.25 -18.13
N VAL A 50 -0.45 -3.01 -19.39
CA VAL A 50 0.87 -2.54 -19.82
C VAL A 50 0.72 -1.11 -20.33
N TRP A 51 1.57 -0.23 -19.83
CA TRP A 51 1.53 1.19 -20.08
C TRP A 51 2.89 1.68 -20.59
N LYS A 52 2.89 2.64 -21.52
CA LYS A 52 4.12 3.23 -22.08
C LYS A 52 3.91 4.68 -22.42
N GLY A 53 4.95 5.49 -22.19
CA GLY A 53 4.96 6.91 -22.52
C GLY A 53 6.23 7.57 -22.05
N THR A 54 6.11 8.76 -21.48
CA THR A 54 7.25 9.56 -21.00
C THR A 54 7.07 9.96 -19.55
N ALA A 55 8.19 10.09 -18.84
CA ALA A 55 8.24 10.75 -17.55
C ALA A 55 9.41 11.73 -17.52
N TRP A 56 9.27 12.80 -16.73
CA TRP A 56 10.38 13.70 -16.42
C TRP A 56 10.48 13.92 -14.91
N THR A 57 11.71 14.14 -14.46
CA THR A 57 11.99 14.56 -13.08
C THR A 57 12.95 15.74 -13.09
N THR A 58 12.81 16.65 -12.12
CA THR A 58 13.75 17.76 -11.94
C THR A 58 14.94 17.28 -11.13
N LEU A 59 16.13 17.36 -11.73
CA LEU A 59 17.41 17.07 -11.07
C LEU A 59 17.76 18.14 -10.03
N PRO A 60 18.72 17.88 -9.12
CA PRO A 60 19.22 18.89 -8.18
C PRO A 60 19.77 20.16 -8.88
N SER A 61 20.22 20.06 -10.12
CA SER A 61 20.62 21.18 -10.97
C SER A 61 19.47 22.10 -11.41
N GLY A 62 18.20 21.66 -11.24
CA GLY A 62 17.02 22.32 -11.76
C GLY A 62 16.65 21.90 -13.20
N GLU A 63 17.50 21.13 -13.86
CA GLU A 63 17.25 20.60 -15.20
C GLU A 63 16.23 19.46 -15.17
N LYS A 64 15.39 19.35 -16.21
CA LYS A 64 14.48 18.22 -16.40
C LYS A 64 15.20 17.07 -17.10
N HIS A 65 15.21 15.92 -16.43
CA HIS A 65 15.63 14.66 -17.02
C HIS A 65 14.41 13.89 -17.50
N THR A 66 14.34 13.58 -18.80
CA THR A 66 13.22 12.88 -19.44
C THR A 66 13.60 11.45 -19.80
N VAL A 67 12.70 10.51 -19.57
CA VAL A 67 12.87 9.10 -19.90
C VAL A 67 11.66 8.58 -20.68
N THR A 68 11.86 7.50 -21.44
CA THR A 68 10.75 6.63 -21.84
C THR A 68 10.36 5.78 -20.64
N GLN A 69 9.12 5.94 -20.18
CA GLN A 69 8.60 5.21 -19.02
C GLN A 69 7.67 4.08 -19.48
N THR A 70 7.78 2.94 -18.81
CA THR A 70 6.85 1.82 -18.92
C THR A 70 6.38 1.41 -17.53
N GLU A 71 5.09 1.06 -17.43
CA GLU A 71 4.51 0.45 -16.24
C GLU A 71 3.81 -0.85 -16.63
N ARG A 72 3.90 -1.83 -15.74
CA ARG A 72 3.17 -3.09 -15.86
C ARG A 72 2.52 -3.41 -14.53
N VAL A 73 1.20 -3.54 -14.53
CA VAL A 73 0.40 -3.75 -13.32
C VAL A 73 -0.50 -4.96 -13.51
N GLY A 74 -0.55 -5.81 -12.50
CA GLY A 74 -1.41 -6.98 -12.53
C GLY A 74 -1.79 -7.52 -11.15
N PRO A 75 -2.84 -8.34 -11.06
CA PRO A 75 -3.26 -8.99 -9.84
C PRO A 75 -2.32 -10.15 -9.47
N PHE A 76 -2.11 -10.33 -8.16
CA PHE A 76 -1.37 -11.45 -7.59
C PHE A 76 -2.11 -12.02 -6.37
N LEU A 77 -1.76 -13.22 -5.91
CA LEU A 77 -2.46 -13.93 -4.82
C LEU A 77 -3.99 -13.98 -5.06
N ASP A 78 -4.38 -14.46 -6.23
CA ASP A 78 -5.80 -14.55 -6.65
C ASP A 78 -6.56 -13.21 -6.54
N GLY A 79 -5.86 -12.10 -6.79
CA GLY A 79 -6.45 -10.76 -6.76
C GLY A 79 -6.47 -10.11 -5.37
N SER A 80 -5.83 -10.70 -4.35
CA SER A 80 -5.74 -10.10 -3.01
C SER A 80 -4.75 -8.93 -2.93
N VAL A 81 -3.82 -8.84 -3.88
CA VAL A 81 -2.85 -7.73 -4.01
C VAL A 81 -2.68 -7.34 -5.48
N LYS A 82 -2.17 -6.13 -5.72
CA LYS A 82 -1.64 -5.73 -7.04
C LYS A 82 -0.13 -5.63 -6.98
N VAL A 83 0.51 -5.96 -8.10
CA VAL A 83 1.95 -5.85 -8.29
C VAL A 83 2.22 -4.87 -9.42
N ILE A 84 3.19 -3.98 -9.22
CA ILE A 84 3.53 -2.89 -10.13
C ILE A 84 5.03 -2.99 -10.41
N GLU A 85 5.42 -2.90 -11.68
CA GLU A 85 6.80 -2.72 -12.10
C GLU A 85 6.91 -1.49 -12.99
N GLY A 86 7.74 -0.53 -12.59
CA GLY A 86 8.05 0.68 -13.34
C GLY A 86 9.47 0.67 -13.88
N ARG A 87 9.68 1.05 -15.15
CA ARG A 87 11.01 1.16 -15.76
C ARG A 87 11.12 2.43 -16.59
N GLY A 88 12.22 3.17 -16.36
CA GLY A 88 12.60 4.35 -17.14
C GLY A 88 13.85 4.10 -17.96
N TYR A 89 13.79 4.45 -19.24
CA TYR A 89 14.89 4.27 -20.20
C TYR A 89 15.35 5.62 -20.71
N GLY A 90 16.66 5.84 -20.66
CA GLY A 90 17.30 7.01 -21.26
C GLY A 90 17.18 7.06 -22.78
N ALA A 91 17.64 8.13 -23.39
CA ALA A 91 17.62 8.31 -24.84
C ALA A 91 18.45 7.24 -25.60
N ASP A 92 19.45 6.68 -24.95
CA ASP A 92 20.28 5.57 -25.46
C ASP A 92 19.62 4.17 -25.26
N GLY A 93 18.40 4.12 -24.75
CA GLY A 93 17.66 2.88 -24.46
C GLY A 93 18.12 2.13 -23.21
N LYS A 94 19.09 2.65 -22.47
CA LYS A 94 19.53 2.02 -21.21
C LYS A 94 18.56 2.30 -20.08
N LEU A 95 18.41 1.29 -19.20
CA LEU A 95 17.63 1.40 -17.98
C LEU A 95 18.31 2.40 -17.03
N THR A 96 17.63 3.50 -16.70
CA THR A 96 18.10 4.55 -15.79
C THR A 96 17.27 4.63 -14.50
N PHE A 97 16.08 4.05 -14.51
CA PHE A 97 15.20 3.98 -13.37
C PHE A 97 14.47 2.64 -13.37
N ASN A 98 14.34 2.00 -12.22
CA ASN A 98 13.40 0.92 -11.99
C ASN A 98 12.78 1.01 -10.61
N ALA A 99 11.53 0.57 -10.53
CA ALA A 99 10.77 0.47 -9.30
C ALA A 99 9.93 -0.81 -9.33
N PHE A 100 9.65 -1.31 -8.14
CA PHE A 100 8.72 -2.40 -7.92
C PHE A 100 7.83 -2.04 -6.73
N GLY A 101 6.54 -2.34 -6.82
CA GLY A 101 5.61 -2.07 -5.73
C GLY A 101 4.52 -3.11 -5.63
N THR A 102 3.92 -3.19 -4.45
CA THR A 102 2.71 -3.95 -4.20
C THR A 102 1.67 -3.06 -3.54
N ILE A 103 0.40 -3.19 -3.96
CA ILE A 103 -0.73 -2.59 -3.26
C ILE A 103 -1.46 -3.71 -2.53
N SER A 104 -1.61 -3.54 -1.22
CA SER A 104 -2.35 -4.45 -0.34
C SER A 104 -3.44 -3.71 0.42
N TYR A 105 -4.40 -4.45 0.97
CA TYR A 105 -5.47 -3.92 1.80
C TYR A 105 -5.50 -4.64 3.14
N ASN A 106 -5.61 -3.88 4.23
CA ASN A 106 -5.78 -4.40 5.57
C ASN A 106 -7.26 -4.32 5.98
N PRO A 107 -7.99 -5.44 6.08
CA PRO A 107 -9.41 -5.43 6.44
C PRO A 107 -9.70 -4.90 7.85
N ALA A 108 -8.75 -4.99 8.79
CA ALA A 108 -8.94 -4.53 10.16
C ALA A 108 -8.88 -3.00 10.29
N THR A 109 -8.05 -2.36 9.50
CA THR A 109 -7.87 -0.89 9.51
C THR A 109 -8.55 -0.19 8.35
N HIS A 110 -9.11 -0.95 7.38
CA HIS A 110 -9.71 -0.45 6.15
C HIS A 110 -8.76 0.44 5.33
N ALA A 111 -7.45 0.15 5.37
CA ALA A 111 -6.42 0.95 4.74
C ALA A 111 -5.74 0.20 3.60
N TYR A 112 -5.41 0.92 2.52
CA TYR A 112 -4.52 0.44 1.48
C TYR A 112 -3.09 0.86 1.78
N THR A 113 -2.15 -0.02 1.50
CA THR A 113 -0.71 0.24 1.62
C THR A 113 -0.04 0.00 0.28
N LEU A 114 0.74 0.98 -0.17
CA LEU A 114 1.72 0.82 -1.23
C LEU A 114 3.07 0.50 -0.57
N HIS A 115 3.55 -0.74 -0.74
CA HIS A 115 4.93 -1.09 -0.42
C HIS A 115 5.76 -0.94 -1.70
N SER A 116 6.81 -0.12 -1.65
CA SER A 116 7.59 0.25 -2.84
C SER A 116 9.08 0.06 -2.63
N TYR A 117 9.74 -0.40 -3.69
CA TYR A 117 11.20 -0.43 -3.86
C TYR A 117 11.57 0.40 -5.08
N ALA A 118 12.42 1.38 -4.90
CA ALA A 118 12.92 2.20 -6.00
C ALA A 118 14.32 2.74 -5.71
N MET A 119 15.26 2.57 -6.63
CA MET A 119 16.59 3.17 -6.56
C MET A 119 17.32 2.93 -5.22
N GLY A 120 17.23 1.71 -4.68
CA GLY A 120 17.87 1.32 -3.41
C GLY A 120 17.10 1.72 -2.15
N ASN A 121 15.95 2.37 -2.27
CA ASN A 121 15.06 2.71 -1.16
C ASN A 121 13.87 1.75 -1.11
N ALA A 122 13.31 1.57 0.09
CA ALA A 122 12.07 0.85 0.33
C ALA A 122 11.21 1.59 1.36
N GLY A 123 9.88 1.43 1.26
CA GLY A 123 8.98 2.04 2.24
C GLY A 123 7.53 1.61 2.05
N ASP A 124 6.76 1.81 3.11
CA ASP A 124 5.31 1.61 3.15
C ASP A 124 4.62 2.96 3.21
N PHE A 125 3.68 3.17 2.30
CA PHE A 125 2.94 4.41 2.18
C PHE A 125 1.45 4.14 2.18
N VAL A 126 0.69 4.96 2.91
CA VAL A 126 -0.77 4.90 2.82
C VAL A 126 -1.19 5.32 1.41
N LEU A 127 -1.90 4.42 0.73
CA LEU A 127 -2.48 4.69 -0.58
C LEU A 127 -3.93 5.12 -0.39
N THR A 128 -4.30 6.24 -0.99
CA THR A 128 -5.67 6.77 -0.98
C THR A 128 -6.27 6.60 -2.38
N PRO A 129 -7.22 5.67 -2.57
CA PRO A 129 -7.94 5.54 -3.83
C PRO A 129 -8.88 6.73 -4.09
N ALA A 130 -9.04 7.07 -5.37
CA ALA A 130 -10.05 7.98 -5.88
C ALA A 130 -10.83 7.29 -7.01
N ALA A 131 -11.90 7.92 -7.53
CA ALA A 131 -12.75 7.32 -8.57
C ALA A 131 -11.95 6.90 -9.82
N ASP A 132 -11.02 7.74 -10.26
CA ASP A 132 -10.21 7.53 -11.47
C ASP A 132 -8.71 7.58 -11.14
N GLY A 133 -8.29 7.23 -9.92
CA GLY A 133 -6.89 7.37 -9.58
C GLY A 133 -6.51 6.96 -8.16
N VAL A 134 -5.27 7.28 -7.81
CA VAL A 134 -4.70 7.02 -6.48
C VAL A 134 -3.76 8.16 -6.08
N ALA A 135 -3.58 8.35 -4.77
CA ALA A 135 -2.57 9.26 -4.23
C ALA A 135 -1.83 8.60 -3.05
N TRP A 136 -0.57 8.98 -2.87
CA TRP A 136 0.22 8.61 -1.69
C TRP A 136 1.23 9.69 -1.34
N GLU A 137 1.72 9.65 -0.11
CA GLU A 137 2.68 10.62 0.40
C GLU A 137 3.91 9.93 1.00
N ILE A 138 5.06 10.55 0.78
CA ILE A 138 6.36 10.14 1.30
C ILE A 138 6.88 11.25 2.23
N PRO A 139 6.98 11.01 3.55
CA PRO A 139 7.66 11.95 4.45
C PRO A 139 9.15 12.07 4.09
N ALA A 140 9.65 13.29 3.93
CA ALA A 140 11.03 13.57 3.55
C ALA A 140 11.60 14.70 4.43
N GLY A 141 11.84 14.43 5.71
CA GLY A 141 12.26 15.41 6.70
C GLY A 141 11.21 16.51 6.91
N PRO A 142 11.53 17.79 6.69
CA PRO A 142 10.57 18.90 6.85
C PRO A 142 9.57 19.00 5.68
N MET A 143 9.70 18.16 4.67
CA MET A 143 8.96 18.19 3.42
C MET A 143 8.13 16.90 3.29
N THR A 144 7.00 17.00 2.60
CA THR A 144 6.23 15.85 2.11
C THR A 144 6.34 15.81 0.59
N ILE A 145 6.59 14.63 0.04
CA ILE A 145 6.45 14.37 -1.38
C ILE A 145 5.08 13.73 -1.58
N ARG A 146 4.22 14.36 -2.38
CA ARG A 146 2.92 13.80 -2.74
C ARG A 146 2.91 13.38 -4.19
N TYR A 147 2.50 12.15 -4.44
CA TYR A 147 2.17 11.64 -5.76
C TYR A 147 0.66 11.57 -5.93
N THR A 148 0.20 11.96 -7.10
CA THR A 148 -1.22 11.85 -7.50
C THR A 148 -1.27 11.30 -8.91
N ALA A 149 -1.94 10.16 -9.08
CA ALA A 149 -2.16 9.53 -10.38
C ALA A 149 -3.65 9.62 -10.75
N VAL A 150 -3.92 9.95 -12.00
CA VAL A 150 -5.24 9.88 -12.64
C VAL A 150 -5.13 8.93 -13.82
N ILE A 151 -5.97 7.89 -13.83
CA ILE A 151 -5.98 6.85 -14.87
C ILE A 151 -7.39 6.78 -15.45
N LYS A 152 -7.54 7.29 -16.65
CA LYS A 152 -8.83 7.38 -17.32
C LYS A 152 -8.69 7.29 -18.83
N ASP A 153 -9.67 6.64 -19.49
CA ASP A 153 -9.77 6.56 -20.96
C ASP A 153 -8.47 6.05 -21.62
N GLY A 154 -7.80 5.07 -20.99
CA GLY A 154 -6.55 4.50 -21.49
C GLY A 154 -5.34 5.41 -21.36
N ALA A 155 -5.43 6.49 -20.58
CA ALA A 155 -4.33 7.37 -20.23
C ALA A 155 -4.03 7.30 -18.73
N TRP A 156 -2.75 7.34 -18.36
CA TRP A 156 -2.27 7.44 -16.98
C TRP A 156 -1.41 8.70 -16.88
N ARG A 157 -1.88 9.66 -16.11
CA ARG A 157 -1.10 10.84 -15.74
C ARG A 157 -0.79 10.79 -14.25
N GLU A 158 0.48 10.86 -13.90
CA GLU A 158 0.96 10.92 -12.53
C GLU A 158 1.85 12.13 -12.33
N VAL A 159 1.69 12.79 -11.19
CA VAL A 159 2.49 13.95 -10.82
C VAL A 159 3.07 13.80 -9.43
N GLY A 160 4.29 14.31 -9.23
CA GLY A 160 4.96 14.37 -7.95
C GLY A 160 5.22 15.81 -7.55
N ASP A 161 4.74 16.18 -6.36
CA ASP A 161 4.88 17.54 -5.83
C ASP A 161 5.65 17.50 -4.50
N ARG A 162 6.61 18.42 -4.33
CA ARG A 162 7.27 18.70 -3.06
C ARG A 162 6.47 19.74 -2.30
N ILE A 163 6.03 19.39 -1.09
CA ILE A 163 5.22 20.24 -0.24
C ILE A 163 6.02 20.58 1.01
N LEU A 164 6.31 21.86 1.19
CA LEU A 164 6.93 22.40 2.40
C LEU A 164 5.91 23.26 3.12
N SER A 165 5.76 23.07 4.46
CA SER A 165 4.79 23.82 5.25
C SER A 165 4.92 25.34 5.04
N GLY A 166 3.81 26.00 4.77
CA GLY A 166 3.74 27.45 4.54
C GLY A 166 4.33 27.94 3.23
N LYS A 167 4.64 27.05 2.27
CA LYS A 167 5.10 27.40 0.93
C LYS A 167 4.22 26.78 -0.15
N GLU A 168 4.24 27.33 -1.35
CA GLU A 168 3.61 26.72 -2.50
C GLU A 168 4.27 25.38 -2.83
N SER A 169 3.45 24.41 -3.28
CA SER A 169 3.95 23.11 -3.72
C SER A 169 4.74 23.27 -5.05
N VAL A 170 5.82 22.50 -5.15
CA VAL A 170 6.69 22.54 -6.35
C VAL A 170 6.64 21.20 -7.06
N ARG A 171 6.13 21.19 -8.30
CA ARG A 171 6.17 20.01 -9.15
C ARG A 171 7.59 19.67 -9.55
N PHE A 172 7.98 18.42 -9.29
CA PHE A 172 9.31 17.92 -9.65
C PHE A 172 9.27 16.68 -10.54
N PHE A 173 8.09 16.07 -10.68
CA PHE A 173 7.88 14.85 -11.47
C PHE A 173 6.56 14.91 -12.21
N GLU A 174 6.55 14.43 -13.45
CA GLU A 174 5.33 14.13 -14.18
C GLU A 174 5.56 12.97 -15.14
N MET A 175 4.59 12.05 -15.16
CA MET A 175 4.54 10.90 -16.05
C MET A 175 3.23 10.93 -16.84
N ASN A 176 3.32 10.65 -18.13
CA ASN A 176 2.17 10.56 -19.03
C ASN A 176 2.31 9.29 -19.86
N LEU A 177 1.43 8.32 -19.62
CA LEU A 177 1.44 7.04 -20.31
C LEU A 177 0.13 6.80 -21.04
N LYS A 178 0.21 5.93 -22.05
CA LYS A 178 -0.94 5.32 -22.72
C LYS A 178 -0.95 3.82 -22.47
N ARG A 179 -2.14 3.25 -22.32
CA ARG A 179 -2.32 1.81 -22.24
C ARG A 179 -1.95 1.19 -23.58
N VAL A 180 -1.04 0.22 -23.58
CA VAL A 180 -0.55 -0.45 -24.80
C VAL A 180 -1.00 -1.91 -24.88
N GLY A 181 -1.55 -2.45 -23.81
CA GLY A 181 -2.08 -3.80 -23.79
C GLY A 181 -2.57 -4.26 -22.43
N ASP A 182 -3.13 -5.46 -22.41
CA ASP A 182 -3.46 -6.21 -21.21
C ASP A 182 -2.27 -7.04 -20.75
N THR A 183 -2.28 -7.46 -19.50
CA THR A 183 -1.32 -8.41 -18.95
C THR A 183 -1.96 -9.30 -17.90
N ASN A 184 -1.57 -10.56 -17.88
CA ASN A 184 -1.83 -11.50 -16.79
C ASN A 184 -0.61 -11.63 -15.84
N TRP A 185 0.42 -10.82 -16.05
CA TRP A 185 1.56 -10.75 -15.14
C TRP A 185 1.13 -10.14 -13.78
N PRO A 186 1.65 -10.60 -12.64
CA PRO A 186 2.69 -11.65 -12.48
C PRO A 186 2.15 -13.09 -12.51
N ALA A 187 0.86 -13.30 -12.49
CA ALA A 187 0.26 -14.64 -12.42
C ALA A 187 0.64 -15.57 -13.58
N ALA A 188 0.94 -14.99 -14.77
CA ALA A 188 1.39 -15.76 -15.94
C ALA A 188 2.64 -16.62 -15.70
N GLY A 189 3.45 -16.28 -14.69
CA GLY A 189 4.64 -17.05 -14.31
C GLY A 189 4.41 -18.07 -13.18
N ALA A 190 3.18 -18.26 -12.74
CA ALA A 190 2.86 -19.19 -11.66
C ALA A 190 3.15 -20.64 -12.09
N VAL A 191 3.78 -21.42 -11.20
CA VAL A 191 4.01 -22.85 -11.41
C VAL A 191 2.74 -23.60 -11.04
N GLY A 192 2.22 -24.39 -12.00
CA GLY A 192 1.05 -25.24 -11.78
C GLY A 192 1.35 -26.46 -10.89
N PRO A 193 0.32 -27.20 -10.45
CA PRO A 193 0.48 -28.37 -9.58
C PRO A 193 1.05 -29.62 -10.28
N ASN A 194 1.19 -29.59 -11.62
CA ASN A 194 1.66 -30.70 -12.47
C ASN A 194 3.02 -30.39 -13.07
#